data_d45c7c07c4a642733c0010da67993351
#
_entry.id   d45c7c07c4a642733c0010da67993351
#
_cell.length_a   1.000
_cell.length_b   1.000
_cell.length_c   1.000
_cell.angle_alpha   90.00
_cell.angle_beta   90.00
_cell.angle_gamma   90.00
#
_symmetry.space_group_name_H-M   'P 1'
#
loop_
_entity.id
_entity.type
_entity.pdbx_description
1 polymer ?
#
loop_
_entity_poly.entity_id
_entity_poly.type
_entity_poly.pdbx_seq_one_letter_code
_entity_poly.pdbx_strand_id
1 'polypeptide(L)'
;LIRISLIINAAFVIYKYLMNQINLFIELIRLKKPIGFMLLFWPCTWGLTIAYDFSGEKITYIYYLTLFLAGAILMRSAGCIVNDIVDRKFDRKVSRTKNRPIASRQISVIQGLFYSALLCLIALIVLVQFNFLTIILALGSMPLAFTYPLMKRYTYWPQLFLGITFNYGLLLGWTSITNEITLLPFILYVGAIFWTLGFDTIYGFQDIKDDEIIGLKSTSIKFKSNPYKFLIICYSIFLVSLLIIGFSLKLNQIYFMILVIVALQMYYFQIYKLDIKKMNSCLNIFKSNNLLGLLIFASLFIGKI
;
A
#
# COMPACT_ATOMS: atom_id res chain seq x y z
N LEU A 1 -35.02 42.64 1.03
CA LEU A 1 -34.15 42.16 2.11
C LEU A 1 -34.44 40.68 2.50
N ILE A 2 -35.71 40.32 2.73
CA ILE A 2 -36.08 38.90 3.14
C ILE A 2 -35.68 37.89 2.06
N ARG A 3 -35.90 38.14 0.76
CA ARG A 3 -35.50 37.24 -0.32
C ARG A 3 -33.98 37.05 -0.41
N ILE A 4 -33.21 38.09 -0.17
CA ILE A 4 -31.72 38.03 -0.20
C ILE A 4 -31.23 37.19 0.99
N SER A 5 -31.80 37.37 2.17
CA SER A 5 -31.46 36.55 3.35
C SER A 5 -31.80 35.05 3.14
N LEU A 6 -32.92 34.76 2.49
CA LEU A 6 -33.28 33.37 2.18
C LEU A 6 -32.32 32.70 1.19
N ILE A 7 -31.88 33.43 0.16
CA ILE A 7 -30.90 32.95 -0.82
C ILE A 7 -29.54 32.71 -0.15
N ILE A 8 -29.08 33.64 0.70
CA ILE A 8 -27.82 33.48 1.43
C ILE A 8 -27.87 32.28 2.36
N ASN A 9 -28.98 32.10 3.10
CA ASN A 9 -29.14 30.94 3.98
C ASN A 9 -29.18 29.62 3.20
N ALA A 10 -29.87 29.56 2.06
CA ALA A 10 -29.92 28.39 1.20
C ALA A 10 -28.52 28.06 0.65
N ALA A 11 -27.77 29.07 0.16
CA ALA A 11 -26.40 28.91 -0.32
C ALA A 11 -25.47 28.41 0.79
N PHE A 12 -25.60 28.91 2.00
CA PHE A 12 -24.81 28.46 3.17
C PHE A 12 -25.12 27.01 3.54
N VAL A 13 -26.38 26.59 3.53
CA VAL A 13 -26.79 25.20 3.79
C VAL A 13 -26.22 24.26 2.70
N ILE A 14 -26.34 24.65 1.44
CA ILE A 14 -25.77 23.88 0.32
C ILE A 14 -24.24 23.76 0.44
N TYR A 15 -23.56 24.88 0.73
CA TYR A 15 -22.11 24.89 0.95
C TYR A 15 -21.70 23.95 2.09
N LYS A 16 -22.37 24.01 3.24
CA LYS A 16 -22.11 23.14 4.40
C LYS A 16 -22.34 21.66 4.06
N TYR A 17 -23.39 21.37 3.30
CA TYR A 17 -23.68 20.02 2.83
C TYR A 17 -22.58 19.49 1.91
N LEU A 18 -22.17 20.28 0.89
CA LEU A 18 -21.11 19.90 -0.04
C LEU A 18 -19.77 19.68 0.66
N MET A 19 -19.41 20.57 1.59
CA MET A 19 -18.18 20.43 2.38
C MET A 19 -18.20 19.15 3.24
N ASN A 20 -19.36 18.79 3.80
CA ASN A 20 -19.50 17.55 4.54
C ASN A 20 -19.31 16.32 3.62
N GLN A 21 -19.91 16.31 2.42
CA GLN A 21 -19.74 15.23 1.44
C GLN A 21 -18.29 15.08 1.00
N ILE A 22 -17.58 16.18 0.75
CA ILE A 22 -16.15 16.18 0.40
C ILE A 22 -15.33 15.59 1.56
N ASN A 23 -15.59 15.99 2.80
CA ASN A 23 -14.88 15.47 3.96
C ASN A 23 -15.12 13.95 4.15
N LEU A 24 -16.36 13.50 3.98
CA LEU A 24 -16.71 12.07 4.02
C LEU A 24 -15.99 11.28 2.91
N PHE A 25 -15.91 11.83 1.69
CA PHE A 25 -15.17 11.22 0.59
C PHE A 25 -13.68 11.14 0.91
N ILE A 26 -13.05 12.24 1.39
CA ILE A 26 -11.63 12.26 1.77
C ILE A 26 -11.33 11.25 2.89
N GLU A 27 -12.25 11.09 3.84
CA GLU A 27 -12.12 10.08 4.89
C GLU A 27 -12.25 8.66 4.34
N LEU A 28 -13.21 8.42 3.47
CA LEU A 28 -13.47 7.13 2.82
C LEU A 28 -12.26 6.63 2.04
N ILE A 29 -11.64 7.49 1.22
CA ILE A 29 -10.44 7.17 0.44
C ILE A 29 -9.15 7.21 1.28
N ARG A 30 -9.23 7.61 2.55
CA ARG A 30 -8.09 7.70 3.49
C ARG A 30 -6.95 8.60 3.00
N LEU A 31 -7.27 9.66 2.23
CA LEU A 31 -6.26 10.54 1.63
C LEU A 31 -5.36 11.21 2.68
N LYS A 32 -5.90 11.54 3.86
CA LYS A 32 -5.15 12.11 4.99
C LYS A 32 -4.17 11.12 5.67
N LYS A 33 -4.12 9.85 5.21
CA LYS A 33 -3.24 8.81 5.73
C LYS A 33 -2.30 8.31 4.63
N PRO A 34 -1.26 9.08 4.27
CA PRO A 34 -0.42 8.82 3.09
C PRO A 34 0.30 7.47 3.11
N ILE A 35 0.53 6.89 4.30
CA ILE A 35 1.21 5.60 4.43
C ILE A 35 0.59 4.53 3.53
N GLY A 36 -0.73 4.51 3.35
CA GLY A 36 -1.41 3.47 2.57
C GLY A 36 -1.06 3.49 1.09
N PHE A 37 -1.08 4.65 0.43
CA PHE A 37 -0.70 4.75 -0.99
C PHE A 37 0.82 4.78 -1.18
N MET A 38 1.58 5.28 -0.21
CA MET A 38 3.04 5.24 -0.27
C MET A 38 3.59 3.80 -0.24
N LEU A 39 3.01 2.93 0.61
CA LEU A 39 3.39 1.50 0.63
C LEU A 39 3.05 0.77 -0.69
N LEU A 40 2.09 1.25 -1.45
CA LEU A 40 1.79 0.76 -2.81
C LEU A 40 2.74 1.38 -3.85
N PHE A 41 3.15 2.64 -3.66
CA PHE A 41 4.00 3.39 -4.57
C PHE A 41 5.47 2.93 -4.54
N TRP A 42 6.03 2.62 -3.35
CA TRP A 42 7.44 2.25 -3.22
C TRP A 42 7.85 1.06 -4.11
N PRO A 43 7.13 -0.07 -4.14
CA PRO A 43 7.46 -1.16 -5.04
C PRO A 43 7.47 -0.75 -6.52
N CYS A 44 6.56 0.12 -6.95
CA CYS A 44 6.57 0.67 -8.31
C CYS A 44 7.87 1.42 -8.60
N THR A 45 8.30 2.28 -7.65
CA THR A 45 9.54 3.06 -7.81
C THR A 45 10.77 2.16 -7.82
N TRP A 46 10.80 1.10 -7.01
CA TRP A 46 11.93 0.15 -7.01
C TRP A 46 12.03 -0.57 -8.36
N GLY A 47 10.90 -1.10 -8.87
CA GLY A 47 10.85 -1.75 -10.18
C GLY A 47 11.28 -0.81 -11.30
N LEU A 48 10.77 0.43 -11.30
CA LEU A 48 11.13 1.46 -12.26
C LEU A 48 12.64 1.80 -12.17
N THR A 49 13.17 1.98 -10.95
CA THR A 49 14.57 2.38 -10.74
C THR A 49 15.55 1.31 -11.19
N ILE A 50 15.29 0.03 -10.87
CA ILE A 50 16.18 -1.05 -11.31
C ILE A 50 16.16 -1.26 -12.83
N ALA A 51 15.05 -0.93 -13.49
CA ALA A 51 14.89 -1.03 -14.95
C ALA A 51 15.53 0.13 -15.70
N TYR A 52 15.48 1.34 -15.14
CA TYR A 52 15.82 2.58 -15.86
C TYR A 52 17.33 2.74 -16.07
N ASP A 53 17.72 3.15 -17.29
CA ASP A 53 19.09 3.59 -17.60
C ASP A 53 19.20 5.11 -17.45
N PHE A 54 19.99 5.55 -16.44
CA PHE A 54 20.18 6.97 -16.13
C PHE A 54 21.18 7.71 -17.03
N SER A 55 21.78 7.03 -18.00
CA SER A 55 22.55 7.69 -19.05
C SER A 55 21.67 8.43 -20.07
N GLY A 56 20.36 8.05 -20.12
CA GLY A 56 19.36 8.63 -20.99
C GLY A 56 18.61 9.84 -20.41
N GLU A 57 17.44 10.14 -20.99
CA GLU A 57 16.62 11.31 -20.66
C GLU A 57 15.96 11.18 -19.27
N LYS A 58 16.38 11.98 -18.30
CA LYS A 58 15.83 11.99 -16.94
C LYS A 58 14.34 12.37 -16.87
N ILE A 59 13.82 13.09 -17.87
CA ILE A 59 12.41 13.53 -17.91
C ILE A 59 11.47 12.34 -18.03
N THR A 60 11.83 11.32 -18.79
CA THR A 60 11.05 10.08 -18.94
C THR A 60 10.93 9.33 -17.61
N TYR A 61 11.99 9.31 -16.81
CA TYR A 61 11.94 8.71 -15.48
C TYR A 61 10.96 9.42 -14.55
N ILE A 62 11.01 10.77 -14.52
CA ILE A 62 10.10 11.60 -13.72
C ILE A 62 8.65 11.43 -14.18
N TYR A 63 8.43 11.34 -15.48
CA TYR A 63 7.11 11.08 -16.06
C TYR A 63 6.52 9.78 -15.53
N TYR A 64 7.25 8.66 -15.60
CA TYR A 64 6.78 7.38 -15.07
C TYR A 64 6.60 7.39 -13.55
N LEU A 65 7.48 8.07 -12.80
CA LEU A 65 7.29 8.26 -11.35
C LEU A 65 5.97 8.94 -11.03
N THR A 66 5.60 10.00 -11.79
CA THR A 66 4.34 10.72 -11.57
C THR A 66 3.12 9.86 -11.93
N LEU A 67 3.19 9.07 -13.00
CA LEU A 67 2.13 8.13 -13.37
C LEU A 67 1.93 7.06 -12.28
N PHE A 68 3.02 6.46 -11.76
CA PHE A 68 2.93 5.47 -10.68
C PHE A 68 2.40 6.08 -9.39
N LEU A 69 2.78 7.33 -9.04
CA LEU A 69 2.23 8.01 -7.87
C LEU A 69 0.73 8.25 -8.02
N ALA A 70 0.28 8.76 -9.17
CA ALA A 70 -1.13 8.96 -9.46
C ALA A 70 -1.90 7.63 -9.41
N GLY A 71 -1.38 6.58 -10.05
CA GLY A 71 -1.95 5.23 -10.02
C GLY A 71 -2.06 4.67 -8.61
N ALA A 72 -1.00 4.81 -7.79
CA ALA A 72 -0.99 4.35 -6.41
C ALA A 72 -2.05 5.06 -5.55
N ILE A 73 -2.20 6.38 -5.68
CA ILE A 73 -3.23 7.16 -4.96
C ILE A 73 -4.63 6.69 -5.39
N LEU A 74 -4.89 6.58 -6.69
CA LEU A 74 -6.20 6.23 -7.23
C LEU A 74 -6.58 4.79 -6.86
N MET A 75 -5.70 3.83 -7.11
CA MET A 75 -5.98 2.40 -6.85
C MET A 75 -6.05 2.10 -5.36
N ARG A 76 -5.21 2.73 -4.53
CA ARG A 76 -5.33 2.61 -3.07
C ARG A 76 -6.65 3.17 -2.57
N SER A 77 -7.10 4.30 -3.11
CA SER A 77 -8.39 4.92 -2.77
C SER A 77 -9.56 4.01 -3.14
N ALA A 78 -9.59 3.49 -4.36
CA ALA A 78 -10.61 2.52 -4.81
C ALA A 78 -10.59 1.25 -3.95
N GLY A 79 -9.42 0.68 -3.68
CA GLY A 79 -9.25 -0.49 -2.82
C GLY A 79 -9.73 -0.27 -1.39
N CYS A 80 -9.53 0.92 -0.79
CA CYS A 80 -10.08 1.25 0.52
C CYS A 80 -11.61 1.21 0.54
N ILE A 81 -12.25 1.76 -0.49
CA ILE A 81 -13.72 1.77 -0.61
C ILE A 81 -14.26 0.35 -0.73
N VAL A 82 -13.68 -0.47 -1.62
CA VAL A 82 -14.09 -1.87 -1.81
C VAL A 82 -13.91 -2.66 -0.51
N ASN A 83 -12.78 -2.49 0.17
CA ASN A 83 -12.53 -3.14 1.45
C ASN A 83 -13.57 -2.73 2.50
N ASP A 84 -13.90 -1.45 2.63
CA ASP A 84 -14.90 -0.97 3.58
C ASP A 84 -16.32 -1.47 3.22
N ILE A 85 -16.65 -1.65 1.94
CA ILE A 85 -17.91 -2.26 1.49
C ILE A 85 -17.97 -3.75 1.90
N VAL A 86 -16.89 -4.50 1.61
CA VAL A 86 -16.79 -5.93 1.91
C VAL A 86 -16.86 -6.17 3.42
N ASP A 87 -16.15 -5.35 4.19
CA ASP A 87 -16.02 -5.51 5.64
C ASP A 87 -17.07 -4.80 6.48
N ARG A 88 -18.02 -4.09 5.87
CA ARG A 88 -18.97 -3.20 6.58
C ARG A 88 -19.70 -3.84 7.77
N LYS A 89 -19.96 -5.15 7.72
CA LYS A 89 -20.63 -5.87 8.82
C LYS A 89 -19.68 -6.15 9.99
N PHE A 90 -18.41 -6.41 9.71
CA PHE A 90 -17.36 -6.63 10.70
C PHE A 90 -16.90 -5.30 11.31
N ASP A 91 -16.67 -4.29 10.46
CA ASP A 91 -16.23 -2.95 10.88
C ASP A 91 -17.16 -2.31 11.93
N ARG A 92 -18.46 -2.59 11.87
CA ARG A 92 -19.43 -2.13 12.88
C ARG A 92 -19.19 -2.70 14.27
N LYS A 93 -18.55 -3.86 14.36
CA LYS A 93 -18.30 -4.57 15.63
C LYS A 93 -16.95 -4.22 16.24
N VAL A 94 -16.03 -3.62 15.48
CA VAL A 94 -14.68 -3.26 15.90
C VAL A 94 -14.64 -1.80 16.33
N SER A 95 -14.15 -1.54 17.53
CA SER A 95 -14.12 -0.19 18.15
C SER A 95 -13.44 0.86 17.27
N ARG A 96 -12.33 0.49 16.60
CA ARG A 96 -11.52 1.36 15.75
C ARG A 96 -12.19 1.70 14.42
N THR A 97 -13.04 0.82 13.90
CA THR A 97 -13.57 0.92 12.51
C THR A 97 -15.07 1.21 12.44
N LYS A 98 -15.80 1.14 13.54
CA LYS A 98 -17.27 1.36 13.58
C LYS A 98 -17.73 2.71 13.02
N ASN A 99 -16.89 3.74 13.11
CA ASN A 99 -17.19 5.08 12.64
C ASN A 99 -16.83 5.33 11.16
N ARG A 100 -16.27 4.34 10.43
CA ARG A 100 -15.98 4.50 9.00
C ARG A 100 -17.24 4.86 8.22
N PRO A 101 -17.18 5.72 7.19
CA PRO A 101 -18.35 6.25 6.48
C PRO A 101 -19.35 5.20 5.99
N ILE A 102 -18.88 4.05 5.48
CA ILE A 102 -19.75 2.95 5.02
C ILE A 102 -20.27 2.11 6.20
N ALA A 103 -19.43 1.83 7.20
CA ALA A 103 -19.83 1.08 8.38
C ALA A 103 -20.89 1.83 9.20
N SER A 104 -20.75 3.14 9.36
CA SER A 104 -21.69 4.04 10.06
C SER A 104 -22.91 4.46 9.21
N ARG A 105 -23.01 4.01 7.95
CA ARG A 105 -24.07 4.35 6.97
C ARG A 105 -24.12 5.82 6.55
N GLN A 106 -23.06 6.60 6.75
CA GLN A 106 -22.98 7.98 6.26
C GLN A 106 -22.81 8.04 4.74
N ILE A 107 -22.20 6.97 4.16
CA ILE A 107 -22.13 6.74 2.72
C ILE A 107 -22.78 5.39 2.44
N SER A 108 -23.68 5.34 1.46
CA SER A 108 -24.33 4.10 1.04
C SER A 108 -23.37 3.20 0.26
N VAL A 109 -23.66 1.89 0.20
CA VAL A 109 -22.88 0.94 -0.60
C VAL A 109 -22.88 1.32 -2.08
N ILE A 110 -24.02 1.79 -2.62
CA ILE A 110 -24.16 2.20 -4.02
C ILE A 110 -23.28 3.43 -4.31
N GLN A 111 -23.29 4.44 -3.43
CA GLN A 111 -22.38 5.59 -3.55
C GLN A 111 -20.91 5.16 -3.47
N GLY A 112 -20.56 4.25 -2.56
CA GLY A 112 -19.21 3.71 -2.48
C GLY A 112 -18.79 3.00 -3.77
N LEU A 113 -19.65 2.15 -4.34
CA LEU A 113 -19.37 1.49 -5.62
C LEU A 113 -19.19 2.49 -6.76
N PHE A 114 -20.03 3.53 -6.82
CA PHE A 114 -19.89 4.61 -7.81
C PHE A 114 -18.55 5.34 -7.68
N TYR A 115 -18.15 5.73 -6.46
CA TYR A 115 -16.86 6.38 -6.23
C TYR A 115 -15.68 5.47 -6.58
N SER A 116 -15.75 4.19 -6.23
CA SER A 116 -14.70 3.22 -6.59
C SER A 116 -14.60 3.04 -8.11
N ALA A 117 -15.72 2.93 -8.82
CA ALA A 117 -15.74 2.82 -10.28
C ALA A 117 -15.15 4.08 -10.95
N LEU A 118 -15.51 5.27 -10.47
CA LEU A 118 -14.95 6.53 -10.98
C LEU A 118 -13.43 6.60 -10.79
N LEU A 119 -12.93 6.22 -9.61
CA LEU A 119 -11.50 6.18 -9.34
C LEU A 119 -10.77 5.17 -10.25
N CYS A 120 -11.37 3.99 -10.49
CA CYS A 120 -10.82 3.01 -11.43
C CYS A 120 -10.82 3.51 -12.87
N LEU A 121 -11.85 4.25 -13.31
CA LEU A 121 -11.88 4.86 -14.64
C LEU A 121 -10.77 5.92 -14.80
N ILE A 122 -10.56 6.77 -13.80
CA ILE A 122 -9.45 7.74 -13.82
C ILE A 122 -8.10 7.00 -13.82
N ALA A 123 -7.96 5.94 -13.03
CA ALA A 123 -6.76 5.11 -13.01
C ALA A 123 -6.50 4.42 -14.37
N LEU A 124 -7.54 4.06 -15.11
CA LEU A 124 -7.42 3.52 -16.46
C LEU A 124 -6.83 4.55 -17.44
N ILE A 125 -7.19 5.84 -17.31
CA ILE A 125 -6.59 6.92 -18.13
C ILE A 125 -5.08 7.03 -17.86
N VAL A 126 -4.66 6.85 -16.60
CA VAL A 126 -3.23 6.80 -16.25
C VAL A 126 -2.59 5.53 -16.81
N LEU A 127 -3.27 4.38 -16.73
CA LEU A 127 -2.74 3.09 -17.16
C LEU A 127 -2.48 3.01 -18.66
N VAL A 128 -3.32 3.61 -19.49
CA VAL A 128 -3.14 3.58 -20.97
C VAL A 128 -1.93 4.39 -21.46
N GLN A 129 -1.25 5.10 -20.58
CA GLN A 129 0.01 5.78 -20.89
C GLN A 129 1.22 4.83 -20.88
N PHE A 130 1.05 3.60 -20.40
CA PHE A 130 2.11 2.60 -20.35
C PHE A 130 2.12 1.72 -21.62
N ASN A 131 3.18 0.92 -21.77
CA ASN A 131 3.25 -0.05 -22.84
C ASN A 131 2.24 -1.21 -22.65
N PHE A 132 1.95 -1.94 -23.72
CA PHE A 132 0.91 -2.96 -23.77
C PHE A 132 1.10 -4.08 -22.75
N LEU A 133 2.36 -4.54 -22.54
CA LEU A 133 2.64 -5.57 -21.54
C LEU A 133 2.30 -5.11 -20.12
N THR A 134 2.69 -3.88 -19.77
CA THR A 134 2.39 -3.29 -18.44
C THR A 134 0.87 -3.14 -18.25
N ILE A 135 0.14 -2.74 -19.30
CA ILE A 135 -1.34 -2.65 -19.25
C ILE A 135 -1.96 -4.02 -18.95
N ILE A 136 -1.57 -5.07 -19.69
CA ILE A 136 -2.10 -6.42 -19.47
C ILE A 136 -1.78 -6.93 -18.07
N LEU A 137 -0.55 -6.75 -17.59
CA LEU A 137 -0.16 -7.15 -16.25
C LEU A 137 -0.95 -6.41 -15.17
N ALA A 138 -1.12 -5.08 -15.33
CA ALA A 138 -1.90 -4.28 -14.39
C ALA A 138 -3.37 -4.73 -14.33
N LEU A 139 -4.01 -4.95 -15.48
CA LEU A 139 -5.38 -5.48 -15.54
C LEU A 139 -5.46 -6.89 -14.92
N GLY A 140 -4.47 -7.75 -15.17
CA GLY A 140 -4.35 -9.07 -14.57
C GLY A 140 -4.20 -9.07 -13.06
N SER A 141 -3.71 -7.98 -12.45
CA SER A 141 -3.63 -7.83 -11.00
C SER A 141 -4.97 -7.46 -10.33
N MET A 142 -5.97 -6.98 -11.08
CA MET A 142 -7.25 -6.51 -10.54
C MET A 142 -8.02 -7.59 -9.74
N PRO A 143 -8.15 -8.85 -10.22
CA PRO A 143 -8.80 -9.89 -9.44
C PRO A 143 -8.15 -10.09 -8.06
N LEU A 144 -6.81 -10.01 -7.96
CA LEU A 144 -6.09 -10.10 -6.69
C LEU A 144 -6.42 -8.91 -5.79
N ALA A 145 -6.45 -7.69 -6.35
CA ALA A 145 -6.73 -6.46 -5.61
C ALA A 145 -8.15 -6.42 -5.01
N PHE A 146 -9.11 -7.02 -5.67
CA PHE A 146 -10.51 -7.03 -5.20
C PHE A 146 -10.85 -8.25 -4.34
N THR A 147 -10.09 -9.33 -4.42
CA THR A 147 -10.37 -10.57 -3.67
C THR A 147 -9.58 -10.69 -2.37
N TYR A 148 -8.37 -10.06 -2.25
CA TYR A 148 -7.54 -10.19 -1.05
C TYR A 148 -8.27 -9.84 0.27
N PRO A 149 -9.22 -8.86 0.35
CA PRO A 149 -9.91 -8.56 1.60
C PRO A 149 -10.75 -9.72 2.14
N LEU A 150 -11.16 -10.63 1.25
CA LEU A 150 -11.94 -11.80 1.62
C LEU A 150 -11.10 -12.87 2.33
N MET A 151 -9.78 -12.88 2.10
CA MET A 151 -8.87 -13.95 2.56
C MET A 151 -8.85 -14.12 4.09
N LYS A 152 -9.07 -13.05 4.86
CA LYS A 152 -9.14 -13.11 6.33
C LYS A 152 -10.31 -13.96 6.87
N ARG A 153 -11.26 -14.36 6.02
CA ARG A 153 -12.37 -15.25 6.38
C ARG A 153 -12.01 -16.73 6.18
N TYR A 154 -11.07 -16.99 5.27
CA TYR A 154 -10.75 -18.35 4.83
C TYR A 154 -9.41 -18.84 5.35
N THR A 155 -8.37 -18.00 5.40
CA THR A 155 -7.00 -18.38 5.69
C THR A 155 -6.34 -17.51 6.75
N TYR A 156 -5.34 -18.05 7.46
CA TYR A 156 -4.48 -17.29 8.36
C TYR A 156 -3.39 -16.47 7.64
N TRP A 157 -3.42 -16.42 6.30
CA TRP A 157 -2.42 -15.75 5.47
C TRP A 157 -2.95 -14.55 4.65
N PRO A 158 -3.94 -13.75 5.12
CA PRO A 158 -4.43 -12.60 4.34
C PRO A 158 -3.31 -11.60 4.06
N GLN A 159 -2.32 -11.46 4.94
CA GLN A 159 -1.16 -10.58 4.76
C GLN A 159 -0.26 -11.02 3.61
N LEU A 160 -0.19 -12.32 3.32
CA LEU A 160 0.52 -12.83 2.13
C LEU A 160 -0.18 -12.39 0.85
N PHE A 161 -1.52 -12.52 0.79
CA PHE A 161 -2.30 -12.07 -0.35
C PHE A 161 -2.20 -10.55 -0.54
N LEU A 162 -2.17 -9.78 0.56
CA LEU A 162 -1.89 -8.36 0.52
C LEU A 162 -0.50 -8.10 -0.07
N GLY A 163 0.52 -8.84 0.39
CA GLY A 163 1.89 -8.73 -0.11
C GLY A 163 2.00 -8.99 -1.61
N ILE A 164 1.36 -10.05 -2.10
CA ILE A 164 1.27 -10.36 -3.54
C ILE A 164 0.64 -9.18 -4.30
N THR A 165 -0.46 -8.63 -3.80
CA THR A 165 -1.21 -7.56 -4.46
C THR A 165 -0.46 -6.23 -4.43
N PHE A 166 0.06 -5.81 -3.26
CA PHE A 166 0.68 -4.49 -3.10
C PHE A 166 2.01 -4.36 -3.83
N ASN A 167 2.80 -5.42 -3.83
CA ASN A 167 4.12 -5.37 -4.46
C ASN A 167 4.08 -5.68 -5.96
N TYR A 168 2.91 -6.00 -6.52
CA TYR A 168 2.77 -6.24 -7.96
C TYR A 168 3.23 -5.05 -8.79
N GLY A 169 3.11 -3.84 -8.24
CA GLY A 169 3.62 -2.61 -8.82
C GLY A 169 5.12 -2.62 -9.15
N LEU A 170 5.92 -3.47 -8.48
CA LEU A 170 7.34 -3.66 -8.80
C LEU A 170 7.53 -4.26 -10.21
N LEU A 171 6.73 -5.25 -10.54
CA LEU A 171 6.74 -5.85 -11.87
C LEU A 171 6.27 -4.85 -12.93
N LEU A 172 5.25 -4.03 -12.60
CA LEU A 172 4.76 -2.97 -13.48
C LEU A 172 5.84 -1.89 -13.69
N GLY A 173 6.57 -1.51 -12.64
CA GLY A 173 7.69 -0.58 -12.74
C GLY A 173 8.79 -1.06 -13.66
N TRP A 174 9.15 -2.35 -13.57
CA TRP A 174 10.13 -2.98 -14.46
C TRP A 174 9.64 -3.01 -15.91
N THR A 175 8.47 -3.59 -16.15
CA THR A 175 7.94 -3.78 -17.51
C THR A 175 7.61 -2.48 -18.22
N SER A 176 7.33 -1.39 -17.48
CA SER A 176 7.07 -0.07 -18.07
C SER A 176 8.26 0.47 -18.88
N ILE A 177 9.48 0.04 -18.54
CA ILE A 177 10.71 0.45 -19.22
C ILE A 177 11.21 -0.63 -20.16
N THR A 178 11.30 -1.88 -19.68
CA THR A 178 11.95 -2.96 -20.42
C THR A 178 11.02 -3.63 -21.45
N ASN A 179 9.71 -3.54 -21.25
CA ASN A 179 8.69 -4.31 -22.00
C ASN A 179 8.94 -5.82 -21.99
N GLU A 180 9.59 -6.33 -20.93
CA GLU A 180 9.96 -7.74 -20.77
C GLU A 180 9.70 -8.25 -19.36
N ILE A 181 9.45 -9.55 -19.21
CA ILE A 181 9.37 -10.23 -17.92
C ILE A 181 10.66 -11.01 -17.71
N THR A 182 11.43 -10.65 -16.68
CA THR A 182 12.69 -11.29 -16.35
C THR A 182 12.73 -11.79 -14.90
N LEU A 183 13.71 -12.61 -14.56
CA LEU A 183 13.84 -13.18 -13.22
C LEU A 183 14.21 -12.10 -12.17
N LEU A 184 14.99 -11.10 -12.55
CA LEU A 184 15.55 -10.13 -11.62
C LEU A 184 14.47 -9.36 -10.83
N PRO A 185 13.49 -8.66 -11.47
CA PRO A 185 12.43 -7.99 -10.74
C PRO A 185 11.56 -8.98 -9.96
N PHE A 186 11.44 -10.23 -10.40
CA PHE A 186 10.67 -11.24 -9.68
C PHE A 186 11.31 -11.63 -8.34
N ILE A 187 12.65 -11.69 -8.26
CA ILE A 187 13.37 -11.92 -7.01
C ILE A 187 13.06 -10.82 -6.00
N LEU A 188 13.12 -9.55 -6.42
CA LEU A 188 12.80 -8.42 -5.54
C LEU A 188 11.31 -8.39 -5.17
N TYR A 189 10.43 -8.75 -6.10
CA TYR A 189 8.99 -8.87 -5.85
C TYR A 189 8.69 -9.88 -4.73
N VAL A 190 9.30 -11.07 -4.80
CA VAL A 190 9.16 -12.08 -3.74
C VAL A 190 9.68 -11.53 -2.41
N GLY A 191 10.85 -10.89 -2.39
CA GLY A 191 11.38 -10.23 -1.18
C GLY A 191 10.41 -9.19 -0.63
N ALA A 192 9.86 -8.33 -1.47
CA ALA A 192 8.90 -7.29 -1.09
C ALA A 192 7.58 -7.88 -0.54
N ILE A 193 7.13 -9.04 -1.02
CA ILE A 193 6.01 -9.78 -0.43
C ILE A 193 6.31 -10.10 1.05
N PHE A 194 7.52 -10.59 1.36
CA PHE A 194 7.91 -10.88 2.73
C PHE A 194 8.05 -9.61 3.59
N TRP A 195 8.52 -8.49 3.02
CA TRP A 195 8.48 -7.20 3.70
C TRP A 195 7.05 -6.81 4.10
N THR A 196 6.10 -6.90 3.16
CA THR A 196 4.68 -6.61 3.42
C THR A 196 4.11 -7.56 4.46
N LEU A 197 4.43 -8.85 4.37
CA LEU A 197 4.02 -9.87 5.32
C LEU A 197 4.50 -9.53 6.74
N GLY A 198 5.72 -9.03 6.89
CA GLY A 198 6.28 -8.57 8.16
C GLY A 198 5.54 -7.36 8.72
N PHE A 199 5.51 -6.24 8.00
CA PHE A 199 4.94 -5.02 8.53
C PHE A 199 3.41 -5.07 8.73
N ASP A 200 2.69 -5.81 7.89
CA ASP A 200 1.24 -5.92 8.04
C ASP A 200 0.85 -6.90 9.14
N THR A 201 1.71 -7.89 9.45
CA THR A 201 1.58 -8.70 10.68
C THR A 201 1.74 -7.82 11.92
N ILE A 202 2.72 -6.90 11.94
CA ILE A 202 2.88 -5.93 13.04
C ILE A 202 1.63 -5.04 13.14
N TYR A 203 1.10 -4.57 12.01
CA TYR A 203 -0.12 -3.76 11.99
C TYR A 203 -1.32 -4.52 12.55
N GLY A 204 -1.46 -5.80 12.24
CA GLY A 204 -2.58 -6.63 12.69
C GLY A 204 -2.60 -6.91 14.20
N PHE A 205 -1.48 -6.75 14.94
CA PHE A 205 -1.49 -6.86 16.40
C PHE A 205 -2.35 -5.79 17.08
N GLN A 206 -2.68 -4.68 16.41
CA GLN A 206 -3.57 -3.64 16.96
C GLN A 206 -4.99 -4.15 17.20
N ASP A 207 -5.47 -5.03 16.33
CA ASP A 207 -6.87 -5.49 16.32
C ASP A 207 -7.00 -6.96 16.75
N ILE A 208 -5.92 -7.61 17.20
CA ILE A 208 -5.86 -9.06 17.43
C ILE A 208 -6.96 -9.58 18.36
N LYS A 209 -7.31 -8.84 19.41
CA LYS A 209 -8.36 -9.23 20.36
C LYS A 209 -9.74 -9.18 19.72
N ASP A 210 -10.04 -8.12 18.98
CA ASP A 210 -11.32 -7.96 18.30
C ASP A 210 -11.46 -9.00 17.18
N ASP A 211 -10.38 -9.24 16.41
CA ASP A 211 -10.35 -10.20 15.31
C ASP A 211 -10.56 -11.65 15.81
N GLU A 212 -9.96 -12.04 16.94
CA GLU A 212 -10.17 -13.35 17.57
C GLU A 212 -11.63 -13.56 18.01
N ILE A 213 -12.25 -12.53 18.64
CA ILE A 213 -13.65 -12.58 19.10
C ILE A 213 -14.61 -12.72 17.91
N ILE A 214 -14.32 -12.06 16.79
CA ILE A 214 -15.18 -12.07 15.60
C ILE A 214 -14.92 -13.30 14.73
N GLY A 215 -13.86 -14.07 15.00
CA GLY A 215 -13.48 -15.27 14.26
C GLY A 215 -12.76 -14.99 12.94
N LEU A 216 -12.12 -13.83 12.80
CA LEU A 216 -11.26 -13.51 11.66
C LEU A 216 -9.90 -14.19 11.80
N LYS A 217 -9.22 -14.41 10.67
CA LYS A 217 -7.92 -15.07 10.60
C LYS A 217 -6.86 -14.10 10.11
N SER A 218 -5.66 -14.16 10.72
CA SER A 218 -4.50 -13.35 10.32
C SER A 218 -3.19 -14.00 10.70
N THR A 219 -2.08 -13.57 10.11
CA THR A 219 -0.73 -13.98 10.53
C THR A 219 -0.40 -13.49 11.93
N SER A 220 -0.96 -12.36 12.36
CA SER A 220 -0.82 -11.84 13.73
C SER A 220 -1.40 -12.82 14.76
N ILE A 221 -2.55 -13.43 14.47
CA ILE A 221 -3.14 -14.48 15.29
C ILE A 221 -2.30 -15.76 15.22
N LYS A 222 -1.91 -16.18 14.00
CA LYS A 222 -1.16 -17.41 13.78
C LYS A 222 0.19 -17.44 14.49
N PHE A 223 0.90 -16.31 14.48
CA PHE A 223 2.26 -16.19 15.03
C PHE A 223 2.32 -15.44 16.36
N LYS A 224 1.19 -15.27 17.06
CA LYS A 224 1.14 -14.55 18.35
C LYS A 224 2.06 -15.11 19.42
N SER A 225 2.37 -16.42 19.38
CA SER A 225 3.28 -17.08 20.32
C SER A 225 4.76 -16.78 20.04
N ASN A 226 5.15 -16.62 18.77
CA ASN A 226 6.53 -16.39 18.34
C ASN A 226 6.63 -15.30 17.25
N PRO A 227 6.14 -14.08 17.52
CA PRO A 227 6.06 -13.03 16.49
C PRO A 227 7.43 -12.58 15.99
N TYR A 228 8.39 -12.43 16.89
CA TYR A 228 9.73 -11.93 16.56
C TYR A 228 10.49 -12.86 15.62
N LYS A 229 10.40 -14.19 15.85
CA LYS A 229 11.02 -15.19 14.96
C LYS A 229 10.44 -15.12 13.56
N PHE A 230 9.13 -14.97 13.44
CA PHE A 230 8.46 -14.83 12.16
C PHE A 230 8.89 -13.55 11.42
N LEU A 231 8.96 -12.42 12.13
CA LEU A 231 9.40 -11.15 11.56
C LEU A 231 10.86 -11.17 11.10
N ILE A 232 11.76 -11.83 11.88
CA ILE A 232 13.17 -12.03 11.49
C ILE A 232 13.23 -12.78 10.17
N ILE A 233 12.49 -13.87 10.01
CA ILE A 233 12.48 -14.64 8.75
C ILE A 233 12.01 -13.78 7.59
N CYS A 234 10.90 -13.05 7.75
CA CYS A 234 10.35 -12.19 6.70
C CYS A 234 11.37 -11.13 6.27
N TYR A 235 11.97 -10.41 7.20
CA TYR A 235 12.90 -9.34 6.88
C TYR A 235 14.26 -9.85 6.38
N SER A 236 14.68 -11.05 6.81
CA SER A 236 15.89 -11.69 6.25
C SER A 236 15.71 -12.07 4.78
N ILE A 237 14.57 -12.64 4.40
CA ILE A 237 14.27 -12.96 2.99
C ILE A 237 14.26 -11.67 2.15
N PHE A 238 13.65 -10.60 2.66
CA PHE A 238 13.66 -9.33 1.96
C PHE A 238 15.07 -8.74 1.82
N LEU A 239 15.87 -8.74 2.89
CA LEU A 239 17.25 -8.23 2.85
C LEU A 239 18.12 -9.03 1.86
N VAL A 240 17.98 -10.36 1.85
CA VAL A 240 18.68 -11.23 0.88
C VAL A 240 18.29 -10.88 -0.54
N SER A 241 17.00 -10.62 -0.83
CA SER A 241 16.59 -10.21 -2.18
C SER A 241 17.22 -8.88 -2.60
N LEU A 242 17.32 -7.90 -1.69
CA LEU A 242 18.00 -6.62 -1.95
C LEU A 242 19.50 -6.83 -2.23
N LEU A 243 20.18 -7.70 -1.46
CA LEU A 243 21.58 -8.04 -1.71
C LEU A 243 21.77 -8.67 -3.10
N ILE A 244 20.90 -9.61 -3.49
CA ILE A 244 20.95 -10.23 -4.82
C ILE A 244 20.81 -9.16 -5.90
N ILE A 245 19.88 -8.21 -5.77
CA ILE A 245 19.71 -7.09 -6.71
C ILE A 245 20.98 -6.25 -6.80
N GLY A 246 21.59 -5.89 -5.66
CA GLY A 246 22.81 -5.09 -5.62
C GLY A 246 23.98 -5.74 -6.35
N PHE A 247 24.19 -7.05 -6.14
CA PHE A 247 25.25 -7.79 -6.83
C PHE A 247 24.94 -8.02 -8.31
N SER A 248 23.69 -8.36 -8.65
CA SER A 248 23.29 -8.63 -10.04
C SER A 248 23.38 -7.39 -10.94
N LEU A 249 23.05 -6.22 -10.41
CA LEU A 249 23.14 -4.95 -11.13
C LEU A 249 24.48 -4.24 -10.94
N LYS A 250 25.42 -4.84 -10.18
CA LYS A 250 26.75 -4.27 -9.88
C LYS A 250 26.65 -2.83 -9.33
N LEU A 251 25.70 -2.64 -8.40
CA LEU A 251 25.47 -1.32 -7.80
C LEU A 251 26.72 -0.86 -7.02
N ASN A 252 26.89 0.45 -6.90
CA ASN A 252 28.05 1.03 -6.24
C ASN A 252 28.07 0.77 -4.71
N GLN A 253 29.18 1.07 -4.04
CA GLN A 253 29.37 0.83 -2.61
C GLN A 253 28.34 1.57 -1.72
N ILE A 254 27.87 2.75 -2.15
CA ILE A 254 26.89 3.55 -1.40
C ILE A 254 25.57 2.79 -1.23
N TYR A 255 25.15 2.02 -2.24
CA TYR A 255 24.01 1.13 -2.13
C TYR A 255 24.12 0.20 -0.92
N PHE A 256 25.24 -0.51 -0.78
CA PHE A 256 25.43 -1.46 0.32
C PHE A 256 25.54 -0.76 1.68
N MET A 257 26.14 0.45 1.74
CA MET A 257 26.16 1.24 2.97
C MET A 257 24.76 1.63 3.43
N ILE A 258 23.87 2.04 2.49
CA ILE A 258 22.47 2.36 2.83
C ILE A 258 21.72 1.09 3.22
N LEU A 259 22.03 -0.09 2.63
CA LEU A 259 21.42 -1.35 3.06
C LEU A 259 21.73 -1.71 4.52
N VAL A 260 22.87 -1.32 5.05
CA VAL A 260 23.16 -1.46 6.49
C VAL A 260 22.15 -0.65 7.32
N ILE A 261 21.85 0.59 6.89
CA ILE A 261 20.84 1.43 7.55
C ILE A 261 19.44 0.80 7.44
N VAL A 262 19.10 0.25 6.27
CA VAL A 262 17.85 -0.50 6.05
C VAL A 262 17.77 -1.70 6.99
N ALA A 263 18.84 -2.48 7.16
CA ALA A 263 18.90 -3.60 8.08
C ALA A 263 18.72 -3.14 9.54
N LEU A 264 19.42 -2.08 9.96
CA LEU A 264 19.26 -1.48 11.30
C LEU A 264 17.81 -1.02 11.54
N GLN A 265 17.18 -0.39 10.55
CA GLN A 265 15.78 0.02 10.65
C GLN A 265 14.85 -1.20 10.82
N MET A 266 15.05 -2.30 10.09
CA MET A 266 14.24 -3.50 10.20
C MET A 266 14.47 -4.25 11.52
N TYR A 267 15.72 -4.57 11.86
CA TYR A 267 16.00 -5.44 13.00
C TYR A 267 15.99 -4.70 14.34
N TYR A 268 16.59 -3.50 14.40
CA TYR A 268 16.65 -2.74 15.65
C TYR A 268 15.34 -1.97 15.89
N PHE A 269 14.88 -1.19 14.91
CA PHE A 269 13.73 -0.33 15.13
C PHE A 269 12.40 -1.09 15.03
N GLN A 270 12.22 -1.96 14.01
CA GLN A 270 10.94 -2.65 13.82
C GLN A 270 10.80 -3.95 14.62
N ILE A 271 11.88 -4.65 14.95
CA ILE A 271 11.80 -5.91 15.72
C ILE A 271 12.17 -5.70 17.18
N TYR A 272 13.38 -5.18 17.48
CA TYR A 272 13.86 -5.07 18.86
C TYR A 272 13.03 -4.08 19.69
N LYS A 273 12.61 -2.93 19.13
CA LYS A 273 11.77 -1.93 19.81
C LYS A 273 10.27 -2.23 19.78
N LEU A 274 9.84 -3.31 19.10
CA LEU A 274 8.44 -3.65 18.99
C LEU A 274 7.89 -4.13 20.34
N ASP A 275 6.82 -3.47 20.79
CA ASP A 275 5.97 -3.98 21.86
C ASP A 275 4.59 -4.32 21.26
N ILE A 276 4.34 -5.61 21.01
CA ILE A 276 3.10 -6.11 20.41
C ILE A 276 1.86 -5.89 21.29
N LYS A 277 2.06 -5.62 22.60
CA LYS A 277 0.96 -5.37 23.54
C LYS A 277 0.49 -3.91 23.48
N LYS A 278 1.30 -3.01 22.91
CA LYS A 278 0.99 -1.59 22.79
C LYS A 278 0.56 -1.25 21.37
N MET A 279 -0.72 -0.92 21.18
CA MET A 279 -1.31 -0.52 19.89
C MET A 279 -0.51 0.61 19.22
N ASN A 280 -0.09 1.64 20.00
CA ASN A 280 0.70 2.76 19.47
C ASN A 280 2.10 2.34 18.98
N SER A 281 2.73 1.34 19.64
CA SER A 281 4.01 0.77 19.18
C SER A 281 3.84 0.15 17.80
N CYS A 282 2.85 -0.73 17.63
CA CYS A 282 2.54 -1.40 16.37
C CYS A 282 2.24 -0.37 15.25
N LEU A 283 1.43 0.66 15.55
CA LEU A 283 1.09 1.70 14.59
C LEU A 283 2.30 2.54 14.16
N ASN A 284 3.16 2.92 15.10
CA ASN A 284 4.34 3.74 14.80
C ASN A 284 5.35 2.96 13.96
N ILE A 285 5.56 1.68 14.29
CA ILE A 285 6.43 0.81 13.51
C ILE A 285 5.84 0.56 12.11
N PHE A 286 4.54 0.32 11.98
CA PHE A 286 3.89 0.23 10.68
C PHE A 286 4.14 1.50 9.83
N LYS A 287 3.96 2.69 10.42
CA LYS A 287 4.18 3.96 9.71
C LYS A 287 5.64 4.17 9.31
N SER A 288 6.60 3.64 10.04
CA SER A 288 8.04 3.77 9.74
C SER A 288 8.44 3.07 8.43
N ASN A 289 7.60 2.15 7.91
CA ASN A 289 7.83 1.51 6.62
C ASN A 289 7.78 2.49 5.44
N ASN A 290 7.20 3.68 5.61
CA ASN A 290 7.34 4.75 4.62
C ASN A 290 8.79 5.24 4.50
N LEU A 291 9.48 5.42 5.64
CA LEU A 291 10.90 5.76 5.64
C LEU A 291 11.73 4.62 5.05
N LEU A 292 11.42 3.37 5.40
CA LEU A 292 12.12 2.21 4.85
C LEU A 292 11.98 2.15 3.33
N GLY A 293 10.75 2.35 2.80
CA GLY A 293 10.50 2.41 1.36
C GLY A 293 11.31 3.49 0.66
N LEU A 294 11.41 4.68 1.26
CA LEU A 294 12.23 5.78 0.77
C LEU A 294 13.73 5.44 0.79
N LEU A 295 14.23 4.84 1.88
CA LEU A 295 15.64 4.45 1.99
C LEU A 295 16.04 3.45 0.91
N ILE A 296 15.19 2.47 0.63
CA ILE A 296 15.42 1.48 -0.43
C ILE A 296 15.40 2.17 -1.80
N PHE A 297 14.42 3.04 -2.06
CA PHE A 297 14.37 3.82 -3.29
C PHE A 297 15.65 4.65 -3.47
N ALA A 298 16.07 5.38 -2.44
CA ALA A 298 17.30 6.20 -2.46
C ALA A 298 18.54 5.33 -2.69
N SER A 299 18.63 4.16 -2.04
CA SER A 299 19.74 3.23 -2.22
C SER A 299 19.86 2.73 -3.66
N LEU A 300 18.74 2.30 -4.26
CA LEU A 300 18.70 1.85 -5.65
C LEU A 300 19.03 2.98 -6.63
N PHE A 301 18.49 4.17 -6.39
CA PHE A 301 18.72 5.35 -7.24
C PHE A 301 20.19 5.76 -7.21
N ILE A 302 20.75 5.99 -6.01
CA ILE A 302 22.16 6.38 -5.84
C ILE A 302 23.10 5.25 -6.29
N GLY A 303 22.70 3.99 -6.04
CA GLY A 303 23.48 2.82 -6.42
C GLY A 303 23.68 2.65 -7.93
N LYS A 304 22.77 3.21 -8.74
CA LYS A 304 22.81 3.16 -10.22
C LYS A 304 23.47 4.37 -10.88
N ILE A 305 23.63 5.49 -10.16
CA ILE A 305 24.34 6.68 -10.61
C ILE A 305 25.80 6.59 -10.18
#